data_1dd1378801b1fbe5ea516a030ca278c3
#
_entry.id   1dd1378801b1fbe5ea516a030ca278c3
#
_cell.length_a   1.000
_cell.length_b   1.000
_cell.length_c   1.000
_cell.angle_alpha   90.00
_cell.angle_beta   90.00
_cell.angle_gamma   90.00
#
_symmetry.space_group_name_H-M   'P 1'
#
loop_
_entity.id
_entity.type
_entity.pdbx_description
1 polymer ?
#
loop_
_entity_poly.entity_id
_entity_poly.type
_entity_poly.pdbx_seq_one_letter_code
_entity_poly.pdbx_strand_id
1 'polypeptide(L)'
;PYAQFHYPFENKEVFENNFPADFIAEGVDQTRGWFFTLHAIASMLFDSVAYKTVVSNGLVLDKNGNKMSKRLGNAVDPFETINLYGPDATRWYMITNSQPWDNLRFDISGIDEVKRKFMGTLFNTYSFFALYANIDGFTFSEDEVPVEERTELDRWILSELHTLIKAVDDAFGNFEPTKAGRLIQYFVTEHLSNWCVRLSRRRFWKGSYSKDKVEAYQTLYTVLETISKLISPIAPFISDRIFMDLNKASARDTAVSVHLTDFPVCDENLIDKDLEERMEIGQKINTMVLSLRKKTFLRVRQPLAKIMIPVFSDHLLKQIKAIEDLILSEVNVKSIEYITDDSGILVKKIKPIFKSLGPKYGKMMKQLAGAIMAMDQDGIKHLETKGNYTIKMNDESFDITLNDVEITTDDIPGWSVAIDGQITVALDITVTDELREEGLAREFVNRIQNLR
;
A
#
# COMPACT_ATOMS: atom_id res chain seq x y z
N PRO A 1 31.10 16.93 -18.78
CA PRO A 1 30.02 17.75 -19.33
C PRO A 1 30.57 18.92 -20.14
N TYR A 2 31.59 19.67 -19.66
CA TYR A 2 32.09 20.87 -20.37
C TYR A 2 32.65 20.54 -21.75
N ALA A 3 33.49 19.50 -21.85
CA ALA A 3 34.08 19.05 -23.11
C ALA A 3 33.03 18.49 -24.09
N GLN A 4 31.93 17.93 -23.58
CA GLN A 4 30.84 17.44 -24.41
C GLN A 4 30.19 18.55 -25.25
N PHE A 5 30.10 19.72 -24.69
CA PHE A 5 29.57 20.90 -25.38
C PHE A 5 30.63 21.69 -26.17
N HIS A 6 31.93 21.27 -26.11
CA HIS A 6 33.09 22.01 -26.64
C HIS A 6 33.20 23.45 -26.08
N TYR A 7 32.69 23.64 -24.86
CA TYR A 7 32.73 24.93 -24.18
C TYR A 7 34.16 25.37 -23.88
N PRO A 8 34.55 26.62 -24.07
CA PRO A 8 33.74 27.79 -24.45
C PRO A 8 33.73 28.09 -25.95
N PHE A 9 34.20 27.21 -26.80
CA PHE A 9 34.43 27.47 -28.23
C PHE A 9 33.16 27.32 -29.09
N GLU A 10 32.34 26.31 -28.74
CA GLU A 10 31.10 25.96 -29.42
C GLU A 10 29.95 25.77 -28.40
N ASN A 11 28.71 25.75 -28.89
CA ASN A 11 27.49 25.37 -28.12
C ASN A 11 27.33 26.12 -26.78
N LYS A 12 27.77 27.40 -26.70
CA LYS A 12 27.66 28.18 -25.45
C LYS A 12 26.24 28.27 -24.91
N GLU A 13 25.25 28.56 -25.78
CA GLU A 13 23.85 28.65 -25.39
C GLU A 13 23.32 27.32 -24.82
N VAL A 14 23.67 26.20 -25.47
CA VAL A 14 23.28 24.88 -24.97
C VAL A 14 23.88 24.61 -23.59
N PHE A 15 25.16 24.97 -23.39
CA PHE A 15 25.80 24.83 -22.09
C PHE A 15 25.14 25.71 -21.03
N GLU A 16 24.93 26.99 -21.31
CA GLU A 16 24.34 27.95 -20.36
C GLU A 16 22.91 27.57 -19.95
N ASN A 17 22.13 26.99 -20.86
CA ASN A 17 20.79 26.49 -20.55
C ASN A 17 20.77 25.19 -19.73
N ASN A 18 21.88 24.44 -19.69
CA ASN A 18 21.98 23.16 -18.97
C ASN A 18 22.94 23.19 -17.77
N PHE A 19 23.51 24.35 -17.45
CA PHE A 19 24.43 24.52 -16.33
C PHE A 19 23.87 25.51 -15.30
N PRO A 20 23.87 25.15 -13.99
CA PRO A 20 24.26 23.87 -13.38
C PRO A 20 23.31 22.73 -13.79
N ALA A 21 23.80 21.48 -13.82
CA ALA A 21 22.94 20.31 -14.07
C ALA A 21 21.82 20.21 -13.03
N ASP A 22 20.64 19.79 -13.42
CA ASP A 22 19.52 19.67 -12.48
C ASP A 22 19.70 18.52 -11.50
N PHE A 23 20.28 17.40 -11.98
CA PHE A 23 20.40 16.17 -11.19
C PHE A 23 21.65 15.37 -11.56
N ILE A 24 22.27 14.73 -10.55
CA ILE A 24 23.35 13.75 -10.71
C ILE A 24 23.19 12.62 -9.71
N ALA A 25 23.41 11.38 -10.14
CA ALA A 25 23.33 10.19 -9.28
C ALA A 25 24.47 9.21 -9.59
N GLU A 26 25.25 8.85 -8.60
CA GLU A 26 26.34 7.87 -8.67
C GLU A 26 26.60 7.26 -7.30
N GLY A 27 27.53 6.31 -7.23
CA GLY A 27 27.95 5.68 -5.97
C GLY A 27 28.63 6.66 -5.01
N VAL A 28 28.58 6.36 -3.72
CA VAL A 28 29.17 7.18 -2.64
C VAL A 28 30.69 7.42 -2.80
N ASP A 29 31.40 6.53 -3.51
CA ASP A 29 32.83 6.69 -3.81
C ASP A 29 33.14 7.90 -4.70
N GLN A 30 32.13 8.38 -5.47
CA GLN A 30 32.29 9.56 -6.34
C GLN A 30 32.34 10.89 -5.57
N THR A 31 32.12 10.88 -4.25
CA THR A 31 32.47 12.02 -3.36
C THR A 31 33.94 12.34 -3.37
N ARG A 32 34.82 11.39 -3.76
CA ARG A 32 36.27 11.57 -3.99
C ARG A 32 36.66 11.40 -5.46
N GLY A 33 35.71 11.43 -6.35
CA GLY A 33 35.88 11.24 -7.79
C GLY A 33 35.08 12.26 -8.59
N TRP A 34 34.10 11.81 -9.35
CA TRP A 34 33.38 12.62 -10.32
C TRP A 34 32.61 13.78 -9.69
N PHE A 35 31.90 13.56 -8.57
CA PHE A 35 31.21 14.65 -7.87
C PHE A 35 32.17 15.77 -7.48
N PHE A 36 33.30 15.40 -6.86
CA PHE A 36 34.31 16.37 -6.44
C PHE A 36 34.92 17.13 -7.62
N THR A 37 35.36 16.42 -8.67
CA THR A 37 36.01 17.04 -9.81
C THR A 37 35.10 17.98 -10.59
N LEU A 38 33.84 17.61 -10.82
CA LEU A 38 32.88 18.49 -11.45
C LEU A 38 32.63 19.75 -10.64
N HIS A 39 32.46 19.60 -9.32
CA HIS A 39 32.21 20.74 -8.45
C HIS A 39 33.40 21.66 -8.32
N ALA A 40 34.61 21.12 -8.22
CA ALA A 40 35.84 21.91 -8.21
C ALA A 40 36.03 22.74 -9.49
N ILE A 41 35.79 22.14 -10.67
CA ILE A 41 35.86 22.85 -11.95
C ILE A 41 34.80 23.95 -12.03
N ALA A 42 33.55 23.66 -11.64
CA ALA A 42 32.47 24.63 -11.64
C ALA A 42 32.76 25.82 -10.73
N SER A 43 33.24 25.55 -9.51
CA SER A 43 33.60 26.62 -8.56
C SER A 43 34.74 27.48 -9.06
N MET A 44 35.77 26.88 -9.68
CA MET A 44 36.94 27.64 -10.19
C MET A 44 36.65 28.46 -11.45
N LEU A 45 35.77 27.99 -12.35
CA LEU A 45 35.54 28.63 -13.62
C LEU A 45 34.29 29.53 -13.63
N PHE A 46 33.27 29.20 -12.83
CA PHE A 46 31.94 29.82 -12.90
C PHE A 46 31.45 30.38 -11.57
N ASP A 47 32.23 30.23 -10.49
CA ASP A 47 31.79 30.59 -9.13
C ASP A 47 30.39 30.03 -8.78
N SER A 48 30.13 28.79 -9.18
CA SER A 48 28.82 28.13 -9.10
C SER A 48 28.95 26.67 -8.69
N VAL A 49 27.82 26.08 -8.30
CA VAL A 49 27.72 24.62 -8.14
C VAL A 49 27.72 23.95 -9.52
N ALA A 50 28.14 22.69 -9.61
CA ALA A 50 28.10 21.94 -10.86
C ALA A 50 26.72 21.33 -11.13
N TYR A 51 25.96 21.07 -10.07
CA TYR A 51 24.63 20.42 -10.08
C TYR A 51 23.78 20.91 -8.90
N LYS A 52 22.46 20.96 -9.10
CA LYS A 52 21.49 21.43 -8.10
C LYS A 52 21.13 20.33 -7.11
N THR A 53 20.93 19.10 -7.62
CA THR A 53 20.55 17.93 -6.82
C THR A 53 21.53 16.79 -7.03
N VAL A 54 21.90 16.10 -5.94
CA VAL A 54 22.76 14.92 -5.99
C VAL A 54 22.18 13.79 -5.17
N VAL A 55 22.11 12.60 -5.76
CA VAL A 55 21.85 11.35 -5.05
C VAL A 55 23.13 10.53 -5.00
N SER A 56 23.65 10.37 -3.79
CA SER A 56 24.83 9.53 -3.53
C SER A 56 24.37 8.13 -3.16
N ASN A 57 24.43 7.19 -4.11
CA ASN A 57 23.93 5.84 -3.92
C ASN A 57 24.77 5.04 -2.93
N GLY A 58 24.11 4.29 -2.05
CA GLY A 58 24.70 3.33 -1.15
C GLY A 58 25.30 2.11 -1.90
N LEU A 59 26.00 1.27 -1.13
CA LEU A 59 26.60 0.05 -1.68
C LEU A 59 25.57 -1.08 -1.80
N VAL A 60 25.71 -1.91 -2.83
CA VAL A 60 25.00 -3.19 -2.92
C VAL A 60 25.83 -4.25 -2.17
N LEU A 61 25.29 -4.76 -1.09
CA LEU A 61 25.89 -5.77 -0.22
C LEU A 61 25.23 -7.12 -0.44
N ASP A 62 25.89 -8.21 -0.03
CA ASP A 62 25.25 -9.52 0.01
C ASP A 62 24.14 -9.59 1.07
N LYS A 63 23.37 -10.67 1.12
CA LYS A 63 22.29 -10.87 2.08
C LYS A 63 22.72 -10.79 3.56
N ASN A 64 23.99 -11.00 3.84
CA ASN A 64 24.58 -10.92 5.18
C ASN A 64 25.11 -9.51 5.52
N GLY A 65 25.09 -8.59 4.54
CA GLY A 65 25.60 -7.23 4.70
C GLY A 65 27.09 -7.08 4.42
N ASN A 66 27.73 -8.07 3.77
CA ASN A 66 29.12 -7.97 3.39
C ASN A 66 29.27 -7.40 1.96
N LYS A 67 30.39 -6.70 1.72
CA LYS A 67 30.72 -6.19 0.38
C LYS A 67 30.86 -7.36 -0.60
N MET A 68 30.14 -7.28 -1.73
CA MET A 68 30.24 -8.27 -2.80
C MET A 68 31.62 -8.20 -3.46
N SER A 69 32.24 -9.35 -3.71
CA SER A 69 33.44 -9.48 -4.49
C SER A 69 33.53 -10.82 -5.18
N LYS A 70 34.07 -10.82 -6.41
CA LYS A 70 34.31 -12.07 -7.16
C LYS A 70 35.24 -13.02 -6.40
N ARG A 71 36.21 -12.46 -5.65
CA ARG A 71 37.18 -13.25 -4.85
C ARG A 71 36.52 -14.03 -3.71
N LEU A 72 35.46 -13.47 -3.10
CA LEU A 72 34.73 -14.12 -2.02
C LEU A 72 33.60 -15.05 -2.52
N GLY A 73 33.33 -15.06 -3.82
CA GLY A 73 32.27 -15.87 -4.42
C GLY A 73 30.86 -15.46 -4.02
N ASN A 74 30.70 -14.25 -3.42
CA ASN A 74 29.41 -13.72 -2.99
C ASN A 74 28.85 -12.65 -3.95
N ALA A 75 29.48 -12.44 -5.09
CA ALA A 75 28.99 -11.56 -6.14
C ALA A 75 27.87 -12.24 -6.92
N VAL A 76 26.74 -11.56 -7.10
CA VAL A 76 25.64 -12.00 -7.92
C VAL A 76 25.83 -11.50 -9.34
N ASP A 77 25.67 -12.39 -10.33
CA ASP A 77 25.71 -11.99 -11.74
C ASP A 77 24.36 -11.31 -12.11
N PRO A 78 24.38 -10.04 -12.54
CA PRO A 78 23.16 -9.32 -12.88
C PRO A 78 22.46 -9.89 -14.11
N PHE A 79 23.20 -10.43 -15.09
CA PHE A 79 22.59 -11.00 -16.31
C PHE A 79 21.89 -12.33 -16.03
N GLU A 80 22.49 -13.21 -15.21
CA GLU A 80 21.81 -14.43 -14.74
C GLU A 80 20.54 -14.08 -13.97
N THR A 81 20.59 -13.08 -13.09
CA THR A 81 19.45 -12.60 -12.31
C THR A 81 18.34 -12.08 -13.23
N ILE A 82 18.68 -11.23 -14.20
CA ILE A 82 17.72 -10.69 -15.16
C ILE A 82 17.10 -11.80 -16.04
N ASN A 83 17.89 -12.78 -16.44
CA ASN A 83 17.39 -13.91 -17.25
C ASN A 83 16.40 -14.79 -16.47
N LEU A 84 16.60 -14.96 -15.16
CA LEU A 84 15.73 -15.82 -14.31
C LEU A 84 14.46 -15.10 -13.84
N TYR A 85 14.59 -13.84 -13.44
CA TYR A 85 13.50 -13.11 -12.77
C TYR A 85 12.87 -12.02 -13.64
N GLY A 86 13.53 -11.62 -14.70
CA GLY A 86 13.16 -10.49 -15.56
C GLY A 86 13.74 -9.16 -15.07
N PRO A 87 13.93 -8.20 -15.98
CA PRO A 87 14.50 -6.90 -15.67
C PRO A 87 13.59 -6.07 -14.74
N ASP A 88 12.28 -6.06 -14.96
CA ASP A 88 11.34 -5.24 -14.21
C ASP A 88 11.26 -5.64 -12.73
N ALA A 89 11.19 -6.94 -12.43
CA ALA A 89 11.18 -7.42 -11.06
C ALA A 89 12.50 -7.11 -10.34
N THR A 90 13.63 -7.22 -11.04
CA THR A 90 14.94 -6.89 -10.51
C THR A 90 15.07 -5.40 -10.21
N ARG A 91 14.69 -4.53 -11.17
CA ARG A 91 14.67 -3.07 -11.00
C ARG A 91 13.74 -2.65 -9.86
N TRP A 92 12.53 -3.19 -9.84
CA TRP A 92 11.54 -2.91 -8.80
C TRP A 92 12.06 -3.26 -7.41
N TYR A 93 12.64 -4.45 -7.25
CA TYR A 93 13.26 -4.86 -5.99
C TYR A 93 14.36 -3.90 -5.55
N MET A 94 15.28 -3.55 -6.45
CA MET A 94 16.40 -2.67 -6.10
C MET A 94 15.95 -1.28 -5.68
N ILE A 95 14.91 -0.74 -6.32
CA ILE A 95 14.39 0.60 -6.02
C ILE A 95 13.53 0.61 -4.75
N THR A 96 12.72 -0.44 -4.53
CA THR A 96 11.73 -0.43 -3.43
C THR A 96 12.22 -1.04 -2.13
N ASN A 97 13.29 -1.84 -2.16
CA ASN A 97 13.81 -2.53 -0.98
C ASN A 97 14.46 -1.59 0.04
N SER A 98 15.28 -0.63 -0.43
CA SER A 98 15.91 0.39 0.41
C SER A 98 15.97 1.73 -0.33
N GLN A 99 16.15 2.82 0.44
CA GLN A 99 16.39 4.14 -0.16
C GLN A 99 17.68 4.12 -1.00
N PRO A 100 17.78 4.90 -2.08
CA PRO A 100 18.97 4.91 -2.94
C PRO A 100 20.27 5.20 -2.20
N TRP A 101 20.24 6.06 -1.18
CA TRP A 101 21.42 6.44 -0.37
C TRP A 101 21.76 5.45 0.75
N ASP A 102 20.89 4.47 1.02
CA ASP A 102 21.14 3.40 1.98
C ASP A 102 21.85 2.21 1.31
N ASN A 103 22.57 1.44 2.11
CA ASN A 103 23.15 0.20 1.62
C ASN A 103 22.05 -0.85 1.37
N LEU A 104 21.99 -1.35 0.15
CA LEU A 104 21.05 -2.40 -0.24
C LEU A 104 21.63 -3.78 0.13
N ARG A 105 20.97 -4.53 1.00
CA ARG A 105 21.23 -5.96 1.18
C ARG A 105 20.48 -6.73 0.09
N PHE A 106 21.26 -7.22 -0.86
CA PHE A 106 20.72 -7.91 -2.03
C PHE A 106 20.42 -9.37 -1.70
N ASP A 107 19.16 -9.75 -1.79
CA ASP A 107 18.68 -11.11 -1.63
C ASP A 107 17.79 -11.50 -2.82
N ILE A 108 18.18 -12.56 -3.53
CA ILE A 108 17.44 -13.08 -4.68
C ILE A 108 16.00 -13.48 -4.30
N SER A 109 15.79 -13.97 -3.08
CA SER A 109 14.44 -14.31 -2.60
C SER A 109 13.50 -13.10 -2.57
N GLY A 110 14.02 -11.89 -2.36
CA GLY A 110 13.25 -10.65 -2.42
C GLY A 110 12.79 -10.31 -3.83
N ILE A 111 13.60 -10.61 -4.86
CA ILE A 111 13.18 -10.45 -6.27
C ILE A 111 12.05 -11.41 -6.60
N ASP A 112 12.15 -12.68 -6.16
CA ASP A 112 11.09 -13.66 -6.35
C ASP A 112 9.79 -13.24 -5.65
N GLU A 113 9.90 -12.65 -4.47
CA GLU A 113 8.75 -12.07 -3.76
C GLU A 113 8.08 -10.96 -4.54
N VAL A 114 8.84 -9.99 -5.08
CA VAL A 114 8.34 -8.91 -5.95
C VAL A 114 7.66 -9.50 -7.18
N LYS A 115 8.31 -10.47 -7.85
CA LYS A 115 7.75 -11.15 -9.03
C LYS A 115 6.41 -11.80 -8.74
N ARG A 116 6.27 -12.51 -7.61
CA ARG A 116 5.04 -13.21 -7.24
C ARG A 116 3.95 -12.28 -6.69
N LYS A 117 4.32 -11.42 -5.74
CA LYS A 117 3.33 -10.63 -4.99
C LYS A 117 2.92 -9.35 -5.69
N PHE A 118 3.82 -8.66 -6.38
CA PHE A 118 3.51 -7.40 -7.05
C PHE A 118 3.26 -7.60 -8.54
N MET A 119 4.28 -8.01 -9.29
CA MET A 119 4.16 -8.16 -10.75
C MET A 119 3.10 -9.20 -11.13
N GLY A 120 3.06 -10.32 -10.40
CA GLY A 120 2.05 -11.36 -10.58
C GLY A 120 0.64 -10.87 -10.25
N THR A 121 0.47 -10.05 -9.23
CA THR A 121 -0.83 -9.46 -8.87
C THR A 121 -1.30 -8.47 -9.94
N LEU A 122 -0.42 -7.59 -10.41
CA LEU A 122 -0.74 -6.66 -11.50
C LEU A 122 -1.10 -7.41 -12.78
N PHE A 123 -0.29 -8.42 -13.16
CA PHE A 123 -0.54 -9.25 -14.33
C PHE A 123 -1.87 -10.01 -14.23
N ASN A 124 -2.20 -10.58 -13.08
CA ASN A 124 -3.46 -11.27 -12.85
C ASN A 124 -4.67 -10.32 -12.93
N THR A 125 -4.53 -9.10 -12.43
CA THR A 125 -5.55 -8.06 -12.54
C THR A 125 -5.77 -7.65 -14.00
N TYR A 126 -4.70 -7.41 -14.72
CA TYR A 126 -4.75 -7.13 -16.15
C TYR A 126 -5.35 -8.31 -16.94
N SER A 127 -4.93 -9.53 -16.67
CA SER A 127 -5.43 -10.75 -17.35
C SER A 127 -6.92 -10.97 -17.08
N PHE A 128 -7.37 -10.69 -15.85
CA PHE A 128 -8.79 -10.70 -15.51
C PHE A 128 -9.58 -9.69 -16.34
N PHE A 129 -9.10 -8.45 -16.41
CA PHE A 129 -9.72 -7.41 -17.26
C PHE A 129 -9.76 -7.84 -18.72
N ALA A 130 -8.61 -8.22 -19.30
CA ALA A 130 -8.49 -8.58 -20.70
C ALA A 130 -9.37 -9.78 -21.08
N LEU A 131 -9.48 -10.80 -20.20
CA LEU A 131 -10.33 -11.96 -20.42
C LEU A 131 -11.79 -11.55 -20.62
N TYR A 132 -12.35 -10.78 -19.70
CA TYR A 132 -13.76 -10.43 -19.75
C TYR A 132 -14.05 -9.32 -20.77
N ALA A 133 -13.16 -8.34 -20.93
CA ALA A 133 -13.25 -7.34 -21.98
C ALA A 133 -13.32 -7.97 -23.38
N ASN A 134 -12.49 -8.98 -23.65
CA ASN A 134 -12.52 -9.71 -24.92
C ASN A 134 -13.81 -10.54 -25.12
N ILE A 135 -14.31 -11.17 -24.04
CA ILE A 135 -15.57 -11.96 -24.10
C ILE A 135 -16.75 -11.04 -24.40
N ASP A 136 -16.83 -9.90 -23.74
CA ASP A 136 -17.94 -8.95 -23.86
C ASP A 136 -17.76 -7.96 -25.02
N GLY A 137 -16.60 -7.93 -25.67
CA GLY A 137 -16.27 -7.03 -26.80
C GLY A 137 -16.08 -5.57 -26.37
N PHE A 138 -15.68 -5.31 -25.11
CA PHE A 138 -15.40 -3.97 -24.61
C PHE A 138 -14.17 -3.37 -25.28
N THR A 139 -14.32 -2.21 -25.91
CA THR A 139 -13.24 -1.46 -26.58
C THR A 139 -13.15 0.01 -26.14
N PHE A 140 -13.89 0.39 -25.12
CA PHE A 140 -14.06 1.78 -24.68
C PHE A 140 -14.69 2.70 -25.76
N SER A 141 -15.52 2.15 -26.62
CA SER A 141 -16.28 2.91 -27.64
C SER A 141 -17.63 3.40 -27.12
N GLU A 142 -18.03 2.92 -25.95
CA GLU A 142 -19.23 3.37 -25.24
C GLU A 142 -19.04 4.77 -24.68
N ASP A 143 -20.13 5.53 -24.58
CA ASP A 143 -20.12 6.83 -23.92
C ASP A 143 -19.53 6.67 -22.50
N GLU A 144 -18.65 7.60 -22.14
CA GLU A 144 -18.03 7.58 -20.83
C GLU A 144 -19.06 7.93 -19.76
N VAL A 145 -19.24 7.01 -18.80
CA VAL A 145 -20.16 7.24 -17.68
C VAL A 145 -19.48 8.20 -16.70
N PRO A 146 -20.13 9.34 -16.36
CA PRO A 146 -19.59 10.29 -15.38
C PRO A 146 -19.23 9.59 -14.05
N VAL A 147 -18.13 10.00 -13.41
CA VAL A 147 -17.63 9.33 -12.19
C VAL A 147 -18.66 9.41 -11.06
N GLU A 148 -19.37 10.53 -10.94
CA GLU A 148 -20.42 10.75 -9.94
C GLU A 148 -21.62 9.81 -10.07
N GLU A 149 -21.86 9.26 -11.28
CA GLU A 149 -22.93 8.30 -11.54
C GLU A 149 -22.52 6.85 -11.31
N ARG A 150 -21.19 6.59 -11.19
CA ARG A 150 -20.68 5.23 -10.99
C ARG A 150 -20.94 4.73 -9.57
N THR A 151 -20.80 3.42 -9.38
CA THR A 151 -20.96 2.81 -8.05
C THR A 151 -19.99 3.38 -7.03
N GLU A 152 -20.33 3.28 -5.74
CA GLU A 152 -19.45 3.76 -4.65
C GLU A 152 -18.06 3.10 -4.70
N LEU A 153 -17.99 1.82 -5.06
CA LEU A 153 -16.74 1.09 -5.20
C LEU A 153 -15.87 1.63 -6.35
N ASP A 154 -16.49 2.00 -7.48
CA ASP A 154 -15.80 2.59 -8.62
C ASP A 154 -15.29 4.01 -8.27
N ARG A 155 -16.11 4.82 -7.61
CA ARG A 155 -15.73 6.15 -7.14
C ARG A 155 -14.58 6.10 -6.13
N TRP A 156 -14.65 5.15 -5.20
CA TRP A 156 -13.59 4.94 -4.23
C TRP A 156 -12.24 4.62 -4.88
N ILE A 157 -12.18 3.63 -5.78
CA ILE A 157 -10.90 3.25 -6.39
C ILE A 157 -10.32 4.36 -7.28
N LEU A 158 -11.18 5.19 -7.92
CA LEU A 158 -10.74 6.35 -8.67
C LEU A 158 -10.24 7.48 -7.75
N SER A 159 -10.89 7.71 -6.59
CA SER A 159 -10.39 8.64 -5.56
C SER A 159 -9.01 8.22 -5.06
N GLU A 160 -8.85 6.96 -4.67
CA GLU A 160 -7.56 6.40 -4.25
C GLU A 160 -6.49 6.49 -5.36
N LEU A 161 -6.88 6.33 -6.63
CA LEU A 161 -5.99 6.48 -7.76
C LEU A 161 -5.48 7.91 -7.88
N HIS A 162 -6.34 8.92 -7.74
CA HIS A 162 -5.93 10.32 -7.80
C HIS A 162 -5.11 10.74 -6.57
N THR A 163 -5.41 10.21 -5.40
CA THR A 163 -4.55 10.33 -4.21
C THR A 163 -3.17 9.72 -4.44
N LEU A 164 -3.11 8.54 -5.09
CA LEU A 164 -1.86 7.89 -5.47
C LEU A 164 -1.06 8.73 -6.48
N ILE A 165 -1.69 9.23 -7.55
CA ILE A 165 -1.03 10.07 -8.58
C ILE A 165 -0.32 11.23 -7.91
N LYS A 166 -1.03 11.99 -7.05
CA LYS A 166 -0.47 13.13 -6.33
C LYS A 166 0.74 12.72 -5.47
N ALA A 167 0.59 11.65 -4.68
CA ALA A 167 1.65 11.19 -3.78
C ALA A 167 2.88 10.64 -4.52
N VAL A 168 2.69 10.03 -5.69
CA VAL A 168 3.78 9.49 -6.52
C VAL A 168 4.50 10.63 -7.24
N ASP A 169 3.78 11.62 -7.76
CA ASP A 169 4.36 12.81 -8.40
C ASP A 169 5.21 13.59 -7.39
N ASP A 170 4.67 13.86 -6.20
CA ASP A 170 5.40 14.47 -5.09
C ASP A 170 6.67 13.68 -4.72
N ALA A 171 6.57 12.35 -4.67
CA ALA A 171 7.71 11.50 -4.31
C ALA A 171 8.80 11.52 -5.39
N PHE A 172 8.44 11.44 -6.67
CA PHE A 172 9.42 11.56 -7.76
C PHE A 172 10.03 12.97 -7.83
N GLY A 173 9.21 14.02 -7.65
CA GLY A 173 9.69 15.40 -7.59
C GLY A 173 10.69 15.65 -6.46
N ASN A 174 10.59 14.90 -5.36
CA ASN A 174 11.52 14.95 -4.22
C ASN A 174 12.66 13.90 -4.31
N PHE A 175 12.82 13.22 -5.43
CA PHE A 175 13.82 12.16 -5.63
C PHE A 175 13.70 10.98 -4.66
N GLU A 176 12.47 10.62 -4.28
CA GLU A 176 12.12 9.50 -3.38
C GLU A 176 11.50 8.30 -4.15
N PRO A 177 12.21 7.67 -5.11
CA PRO A 177 11.65 6.61 -5.94
C PRO A 177 11.22 5.37 -5.14
N THR A 178 11.86 5.11 -4.01
CA THR A 178 11.48 4.03 -3.09
C THR A 178 10.08 4.25 -2.52
N LYS A 179 9.77 5.48 -2.12
CA LYS A 179 8.44 5.85 -1.61
C LYS A 179 7.41 5.73 -2.72
N ALA A 180 7.68 6.27 -3.91
CA ALA A 180 6.80 6.15 -5.07
C ALA A 180 6.48 4.68 -5.39
N GLY A 181 7.49 3.83 -5.54
CA GLY A 181 7.31 2.42 -5.83
C GLY A 181 6.51 1.67 -4.76
N ARG A 182 6.73 1.95 -3.47
CA ARG A 182 5.98 1.33 -2.36
C ARG A 182 4.52 1.76 -2.34
N LEU A 183 4.21 3.03 -2.61
CA LEU A 183 2.84 3.53 -2.72
C LEU A 183 2.09 2.83 -3.86
N ILE A 184 2.71 2.73 -5.04
CA ILE A 184 2.12 2.03 -6.19
C ILE A 184 1.90 0.54 -5.87
N GLN A 185 2.89 -0.12 -5.28
CA GLN A 185 2.77 -1.53 -4.90
C GLN A 185 1.63 -1.76 -3.91
N TYR A 186 1.50 -0.91 -2.90
CA TYR A 186 0.41 -0.97 -1.92
C TYR A 186 -0.95 -0.81 -2.59
N PHE A 187 -1.12 0.21 -3.42
CA PHE A 187 -2.37 0.44 -4.15
C PHE A 187 -2.76 -0.76 -5.02
N VAL A 188 -1.82 -1.30 -5.80
CA VAL A 188 -2.10 -2.44 -6.70
C VAL A 188 -2.47 -3.70 -5.92
N THR A 189 -1.77 -3.98 -4.81
CA THR A 189 -2.02 -5.21 -4.04
C THR A 189 -3.24 -5.07 -3.15
N GLU A 190 -3.35 -4.01 -2.38
CA GLU A 190 -4.39 -3.89 -1.35
C GLU A 190 -5.67 -3.27 -1.89
N HIS A 191 -5.61 -2.11 -2.56
CA HIS A 191 -6.83 -1.45 -3.02
C HIS A 191 -7.36 -2.07 -4.32
N LEU A 192 -6.53 -2.20 -5.35
CA LEU A 192 -6.99 -2.66 -6.65
C LEU A 192 -7.32 -4.15 -6.66
N SER A 193 -6.37 -5.03 -6.32
CA SER A 193 -6.56 -6.49 -6.43
C SER A 193 -7.39 -7.06 -5.30
N ASN A 194 -6.99 -6.80 -4.03
CA ASN A 194 -7.58 -7.42 -2.86
C ASN A 194 -8.98 -6.88 -2.54
N TRP A 195 -9.31 -5.66 -3.01
CA TRP A 195 -10.61 -5.06 -2.76
C TRP A 195 -11.38 -4.80 -4.05
N CYS A 196 -11.01 -3.85 -4.87
CA CYS A 196 -11.80 -3.42 -6.03
C CYS A 196 -12.13 -4.60 -6.96
N VAL A 197 -11.11 -5.30 -7.48
CA VAL A 197 -11.32 -6.42 -8.41
C VAL A 197 -12.03 -7.58 -7.76
N ARG A 198 -11.68 -7.93 -6.53
CA ARG A 198 -12.31 -9.05 -5.81
C ARG A 198 -13.80 -8.80 -5.57
N LEU A 199 -14.18 -7.59 -5.17
CA LEU A 199 -15.59 -7.22 -4.92
C LEU A 199 -16.37 -7.07 -6.21
N SER A 200 -15.74 -6.56 -7.28
CA SER A 200 -16.38 -6.33 -8.58
C SER A 200 -16.52 -7.59 -9.44
N ARG A 201 -15.90 -8.72 -9.07
CA ARG A 201 -15.85 -9.93 -9.93
C ARG A 201 -17.20 -10.31 -10.54
N ARG A 202 -18.29 -10.23 -9.74
CA ARG A 202 -19.64 -10.61 -10.19
C ARG A 202 -20.17 -9.73 -11.30
N ARG A 203 -19.78 -8.44 -11.33
CA ARG A 203 -20.18 -7.49 -12.37
C ARG A 203 -19.60 -7.88 -13.74
N PHE A 204 -18.42 -8.48 -13.79
CA PHE A 204 -17.77 -8.90 -15.02
C PHE A 204 -18.33 -10.22 -15.58
N TRP A 205 -18.55 -11.22 -14.73
CA TRP A 205 -18.93 -12.55 -15.21
C TRP A 205 -20.43 -12.83 -15.22
N LYS A 206 -21.27 -12.02 -14.57
CA LYS A 206 -22.72 -12.22 -14.50
C LYS A 206 -23.48 -11.15 -15.28
N GLY A 207 -24.63 -11.57 -15.83
CA GLY A 207 -25.59 -10.67 -16.43
C GLY A 207 -25.30 -10.29 -17.88
N SER A 208 -26.21 -9.51 -18.45
CA SER A 208 -26.09 -8.89 -19.76
C SER A 208 -25.09 -7.72 -19.72
N TYR A 209 -24.66 -7.26 -20.89
CA TYR A 209 -23.83 -6.08 -21.05
C TYR A 209 -24.66 -4.82 -20.68
N SER A 210 -24.59 -4.42 -19.42
CA SER A 210 -25.40 -3.35 -18.82
C SER A 210 -24.54 -2.13 -18.51
N LYS A 211 -25.18 -0.98 -18.18
CA LYS A 211 -24.50 0.23 -17.74
C LYS A 211 -23.52 -0.06 -16.59
N ASP A 212 -23.95 -0.81 -15.55
CA ASP A 212 -23.08 -1.21 -14.42
C ASP A 212 -21.83 -1.96 -14.87
N LYS A 213 -21.95 -2.84 -15.88
CA LYS A 213 -20.80 -3.56 -16.44
C LYS A 213 -19.86 -2.65 -17.21
N VAL A 214 -20.41 -1.71 -18.00
CA VAL A 214 -19.61 -0.68 -18.71
C VAL A 214 -18.85 0.19 -17.72
N GLU A 215 -19.49 0.68 -16.66
CA GLU A 215 -18.86 1.43 -15.57
C GLU A 215 -17.65 0.67 -14.98
N ALA A 216 -17.84 -0.62 -14.68
CA ALA A 216 -16.78 -1.46 -14.14
C ALA A 216 -15.60 -1.61 -15.11
N TYR A 217 -15.87 -1.79 -16.41
CA TYR A 217 -14.82 -1.84 -17.43
C TYR A 217 -14.10 -0.50 -17.59
N GLN A 218 -14.83 0.61 -17.69
CA GLN A 218 -14.23 1.93 -17.81
C GLN A 218 -13.37 2.27 -16.59
N THR A 219 -13.83 1.96 -15.39
CA THR A 219 -13.06 2.15 -14.15
C THR A 219 -11.79 1.33 -14.15
N LEU A 220 -11.88 0.02 -14.41
CA LEU A 220 -10.71 -0.85 -14.36
C LEU A 220 -9.71 -0.56 -15.49
N TYR A 221 -10.19 -0.17 -16.68
CA TYR A 221 -9.35 0.30 -17.80
C TYR A 221 -8.55 1.53 -17.35
N THR A 222 -9.24 2.57 -16.84
CA THR A 222 -8.60 3.83 -16.40
C THR A 222 -7.53 3.56 -15.34
N VAL A 223 -7.84 2.70 -14.36
CA VAL A 223 -6.87 2.33 -13.32
C VAL A 223 -5.66 1.61 -13.91
N LEU A 224 -5.84 0.62 -14.79
CA LEU A 224 -4.74 -0.15 -15.39
C LEU A 224 -3.87 0.71 -16.31
N GLU A 225 -4.48 1.58 -17.11
CA GLU A 225 -3.75 2.54 -17.97
C GLU A 225 -2.91 3.49 -17.12
N THR A 226 -3.50 4.10 -16.09
CA THR A 226 -2.79 5.03 -15.19
C THR A 226 -1.66 4.33 -14.45
N ILE A 227 -1.90 3.13 -13.89
CA ILE A 227 -0.84 2.35 -13.23
C ILE A 227 0.29 2.02 -14.19
N SER A 228 0.00 1.68 -15.46
CA SER A 228 1.06 1.45 -16.45
C SER A 228 1.95 2.67 -16.64
N LYS A 229 1.36 3.88 -16.68
CA LYS A 229 2.11 5.14 -16.75
C LYS A 229 2.93 5.41 -15.49
N LEU A 230 2.34 5.20 -14.29
CA LEU A 230 3.02 5.42 -13.00
C LEU A 230 4.22 4.49 -12.75
N ILE A 231 4.13 3.23 -13.18
CA ILE A 231 5.24 2.26 -12.97
C ILE A 231 6.33 2.34 -14.04
N SER A 232 6.08 3.01 -15.16
CA SER A 232 6.97 3.00 -16.33
C SER A 232 8.41 3.46 -16.03
N PRO A 233 8.69 4.41 -15.12
CA PRO A 233 10.07 4.80 -14.81
C PRO A 233 10.87 3.69 -14.12
N ILE A 234 10.21 2.80 -13.39
CA ILE A 234 10.86 1.72 -12.63
C ILE A 234 10.77 0.37 -13.37
N ALA A 235 9.59 0.02 -13.90
CA ALA A 235 9.30 -1.25 -14.57
C ALA A 235 8.87 -1.01 -16.03
N PRO A 236 9.82 -0.64 -16.93
CA PRO A 236 9.52 -0.14 -18.27
C PRO A 236 8.88 -1.16 -19.22
N PHE A 237 9.17 -2.47 -19.06
CA PHE A 237 8.73 -3.45 -20.05
C PHE A 237 7.29 -3.92 -19.81
N ILE A 238 6.94 -4.24 -18.56
CA ILE A 238 5.57 -4.66 -18.22
C ILE A 238 4.59 -3.49 -18.38
N SER A 239 5.02 -2.28 -18.04
CA SER A 239 4.21 -1.06 -18.20
C SER A 239 3.87 -0.80 -19.67
N ASP A 240 4.87 -0.85 -20.53
CA ASP A 240 4.69 -0.64 -21.96
C ASP A 240 3.80 -1.73 -22.56
N ARG A 241 4.00 -2.98 -22.16
CA ARG A 241 3.16 -4.07 -22.65
C ARG A 241 1.70 -3.90 -22.27
N ILE A 242 1.40 -3.58 -21.02
CA ILE A 242 0.00 -3.36 -20.56
C ILE A 242 -0.61 -2.16 -21.30
N PHE A 243 0.11 -1.05 -21.40
CA PHE A 243 -0.34 0.16 -22.11
C PHE A 243 -0.65 -0.15 -23.58
N MET A 244 0.28 -0.77 -24.29
CA MET A 244 0.10 -1.09 -25.71
C MET A 244 -1.08 -2.05 -25.96
N ASP A 245 -1.26 -3.06 -25.10
CA ASP A 245 -2.38 -4.00 -25.23
C ASP A 245 -3.73 -3.31 -24.97
N LEU A 246 -3.82 -2.43 -23.96
CA LEU A 246 -5.01 -1.63 -23.67
C LEU A 246 -5.33 -0.67 -24.81
N ASN A 247 -4.34 0.08 -25.25
CA ASN A 247 -4.50 1.09 -26.30
C ASN A 247 -4.80 0.48 -27.67
N LYS A 248 -4.25 -0.69 -27.97
CA LYS A 248 -4.57 -1.43 -29.20
C LYS A 248 -6.06 -1.73 -29.35
N ALA A 249 -6.74 -2.01 -28.23
CA ALA A 249 -8.18 -2.29 -28.21
C ALA A 249 -9.02 -1.03 -28.24
N SER A 250 -8.62 0.03 -27.53
CA SER A 250 -9.41 1.25 -27.33
C SER A 250 -9.08 2.39 -28.30
N ALA A 251 -7.85 2.43 -28.83
CA ALA A 251 -7.33 3.53 -29.66
C ALA A 251 -7.49 4.92 -29.01
N ARG A 252 -7.46 5.02 -27.68
CA ARG A 252 -7.66 6.29 -26.93
C ARG A 252 -6.42 7.18 -26.94
N ASP A 253 -5.24 6.61 -27.08
CA ASP A 253 -3.96 7.34 -27.13
C ASP A 253 -3.26 7.11 -28.47
N THR A 254 -2.63 8.13 -29.00
CA THR A 254 -1.84 8.07 -30.24
C THR A 254 -0.40 7.62 -30.00
N ALA A 255 0.05 7.58 -28.74
CA ALA A 255 1.39 7.18 -28.40
C ALA A 255 1.63 5.70 -28.70
N VAL A 256 2.76 5.41 -29.34
CA VAL A 256 3.16 4.04 -29.70
C VAL A 256 3.84 3.30 -28.54
N SER A 257 4.08 3.97 -27.45
CA SER A 257 4.70 3.43 -26.22
C SER A 257 4.26 4.27 -25.02
N VAL A 258 4.14 3.65 -23.83
CA VAL A 258 3.88 4.35 -22.58
C VAL A 258 4.94 5.41 -22.25
N HIS A 259 6.16 5.19 -22.71
CA HIS A 259 7.30 6.09 -22.49
C HIS A 259 7.24 7.40 -23.32
N LEU A 260 6.26 7.50 -24.22
CA LEU A 260 5.99 8.68 -25.03
C LEU A 260 4.69 9.39 -24.61
N THR A 261 4.07 8.95 -23.55
CA THR A 261 2.89 9.60 -22.94
C THR A 261 3.31 10.59 -21.88
N ASP A 262 2.42 11.53 -21.57
CA ASP A 262 2.59 12.39 -20.41
C ASP A 262 2.40 11.60 -19.10
N PHE A 263 3.11 12.05 -18.06
CA PHE A 263 2.93 11.50 -16.72
C PHE A 263 1.52 11.83 -16.20
N PRO A 264 0.85 10.93 -15.47
CA PRO A 264 -0.50 11.17 -15.00
C PRO A 264 -0.61 12.41 -14.11
N VAL A 265 -1.63 13.23 -14.35
CA VAL A 265 -1.93 14.43 -13.56
C VAL A 265 -3.10 14.15 -12.64
N CYS A 266 -2.97 14.55 -11.38
CA CYS A 266 -4.03 14.42 -10.39
C CYS A 266 -5.18 15.40 -10.69
N ASP A 267 -6.41 14.89 -10.76
CA ASP A 267 -7.62 15.72 -10.66
C ASP A 267 -8.11 15.69 -9.20
N GLU A 268 -7.89 16.78 -8.49
CA GLU A 268 -8.27 16.89 -7.06
C GLU A 268 -9.78 16.83 -6.84
N ASN A 269 -10.61 17.12 -7.87
CA ASN A 269 -12.07 17.04 -7.76
C ASN A 269 -12.56 15.59 -7.64
N LEU A 270 -11.75 14.61 -8.05
CA LEU A 270 -12.06 13.18 -7.95
C LEU A 270 -11.64 12.58 -6.61
N ILE A 271 -10.96 13.35 -5.74
CA ILE A 271 -10.55 12.88 -4.42
C ILE A 271 -11.67 13.10 -3.41
N ASP A 272 -12.23 12.00 -2.91
CA ASP A 272 -13.26 11.95 -1.86
C ASP A 272 -12.67 11.33 -0.58
N LYS A 273 -12.13 12.18 0.30
CA LYS A 273 -11.49 11.73 1.54
C LYS A 273 -12.44 11.09 2.54
N ASP A 274 -13.72 11.45 2.52
CA ASP A 274 -14.74 10.82 3.36
C ASP A 274 -14.99 9.37 2.90
N LEU A 275 -15.01 9.15 1.59
CA LEU A 275 -15.15 7.83 1.00
C LEU A 275 -13.90 6.96 1.20
N GLU A 276 -12.70 7.52 1.04
CA GLU A 276 -11.43 6.81 1.30
C GLU A 276 -11.36 6.37 2.77
N GLU A 277 -11.64 7.27 3.74
CA GLU A 277 -11.68 6.95 5.17
C GLU A 277 -12.69 5.83 5.48
N ARG A 278 -13.89 5.93 4.90
CA ARG A 278 -14.94 4.93 5.04
C ARG A 278 -14.48 3.54 4.64
N MET A 279 -13.89 3.44 3.46
CA MET A 279 -13.40 2.17 2.93
C MET A 279 -12.18 1.65 3.70
N GLU A 280 -11.30 2.52 4.18
CA GLU A 280 -10.18 2.14 5.06
C GLU A 280 -10.70 1.54 6.37
N ILE A 281 -11.72 2.14 6.98
CA ILE A 281 -12.39 1.59 8.17
C ILE A 281 -12.94 0.18 7.86
N GLY A 282 -13.63 0.00 6.74
CA GLY A 282 -14.14 -1.29 6.30
C GLY A 282 -13.04 -2.33 6.10
N GLN A 283 -11.93 -1.95 5.48
CA GLN A 283 -10.76 -2.81 5.28
C GLN A 283 -10.14 -3.24 6.62
N LYS A 284 -10.00 -2.33 7.56
CA LYS A 284 -9.49 -2.61 8.92
C LYS A 284 -10.40 -3.59 9.65
N ILE A 285 -11.71 -3.30 9.71
CA ILE A 285 -12.69 -4.20 10.37
C ILE A 285 -12.64 -5.60 9.75
N ASN A 286 -12.63 -5.69 8.41
CA ASN A 286 -12.54 -6.97 7.71
C ASN A 286 -11.27 -7.74 8.08
N THR A 287 -10.12 -7.08 8.05
CA THR A 287 -8.83 -7.69 8.40
C THR A 287 -8.83 -8.19 9.85
N MET A 288 -9.36 -7.40 10.78
CA MET A 288 -9.47 -7.76 12.19
C MET A 288 -10.35 -8.99 12.37
N VAL A 289 -11.55 -9.01 11.77
CA VAL A 289 -12.48 -10.16 11.88
C VAL A 289 -11.88 -11.43 11.27
N LEU A 290 -11.23 -11.32 10.11
CA LEU A 290 -10.56 -12.46 9.48
C LEU A 290 -9.40 -12.99 10.32
N SER A 291 -8.66 -12.11 11.00
CA SER A 291 -7.62 -12.49 11.96
C SER A 291 -8.20 -13.23 13.18
N LEU A 292 -9.32 -12.75 13.73
CA LEU A 292 -10.03 -13.41 14.82
C LEU A 292 -10.55 -14.79 14.42
N ARG A 293 -11.14 -14.92 13.22
CA ARG A 293 -11.55 -16.21 12.66
C ARG A 293 -10.39 -17.19 12.54
N LYS A 294 -9.22 -16.70 12.09
CA LYS A 294 -8.01 -17.52 11.99
C LYS A 294 -7.51 -17.97 13.37
N LYS A 295 -7.49 -17.07 14.37
CA LYS A 295 -7.13 -17.36 15.76
C LYS A 295 -8.02 -18.44 16.36
N THR A 296 -9.33 -18.43 16.03
CA THR A 296 -10.33 -19.36 16.56
C THR A 296 -10.61 -20.56 15.65
N PHE A 297 -9.83 -20.73 14.55
CA PHE A 297 -9.98 -21.80 13.56
C PHE A 297 -11.35 -21.86 12.90
N LEU A 298 -12.09 -20.74 12.85
CA LEU A 298 -13.39 -20.62 12.19
C LEU A 298 -13.20 -20.17 10.74
N ARG A 299 -13.58 -21.06 9.81
CA ARG A 299 -13.49 -20.75 8.37
C ARG A 299 -14.46 -19.61 8.00
N VAL A 300 -14.08 -18.78 7.02
CA VAL A 300 -14.95 -17.68 6.56
C VAL A 300 -16.30 -18.19 6.01
N ARG A 301 -16.34 -19.40 5.43
CA ARG A 301 -17.59 -20.02 4.95
C ARG A 301 -18.58 -20.40 6.07
N GLN A 302 -18.10 -20.57 7.30
CA GLN A 302 -18.96 -20.76 8.46
C GLN A 302 -19.57 -19.41 8.83
N PRO A 303 -20.89 -19.18 8.64
CA PRO A 303 -21.49 -17.94 9.08
C PRO A 303 -21.46 -17.85 10.61
N LEU A 304 -21.32 -16.63 11.13
CA LEU A 304 -21.39 -16.34 12.56
C LEU A 304 -22.51 -15.34 12.83
N ALA A 305 -22.96 -15.29 14.09
CA ALA A 305 -24.13 -14.51 14.46
C ALA A 305 -23.87 -13.01 14.33
N LYS A 306 -22.85 -12.51 15.01
CA LYS A 306 -22.62 -11.06 15.06
C LYS A 306 -21.18 -10.67 15.38
N ILE A 307 -20.86 -9.43 15.04
CA ILE A 307 -19.73 -8.71 15.59
C ILE A 307 -20.24 -7.53 16.42
N MET A 308 -19.49 -7.13 17.43
CA MET A 308 -19.74 -5.92 18.20
C MET A 308 -18.63 -4.91 17.93
N ILE A 309 -19.01 -3.65 17.71
CA ILE A 309 -18.10 -2.54 17.47
C ILE A 309 -18.45 -1.40 18.39
N PRO A 310 -17.57 -1.05 19.37
CA PRO A 310 -17.70 0.16 20.16
C PRO A 310 -17.54 1.40 19.28
N VAL A 311 -18.51 2.29 19.32
CA VAL A 311 -18.49 3.55 18.56
C VAL A 311 -18.59 4.73 19.53
N PHE A 312 -17.54 5.56 19.55
CA PHE A 312 -17.40 6.68 20.47
C PHE A 312 -17.64 8.03 19.79
N SER A 313 -17.96 8.04 18.48
CA SER A 313 -18.31 9.24 17.73
C SER A 313 -19.41 8.95 16.71
N ASP A 314 -20.27 9.93 16.49
CA ASP A 314 -21.32 9.86 15.45
C ASP A 314 -20.72 9.74 14.05
N HIS A 315 -19.53 10.34 13.83
CA HIS A 315 -18.80 10.23 12.56
C HIS A 315 -18.44 8.77 12.27
N LEU A 316 -17.76 8.08 13.20
CA LEU A 316 -17.38 6.67 13.02
C LEU A 316 -18.63 5.78 12.81
N LEU A 317 -19.69 6.02 13.58
CA LEU A 317 -20.95 5.30 13.42
C LEU A 317 -21.54 5.48 12.02
N LYS A 318 -21.55 6.71 11.51
CA LYS A 318 -22.05 7.02 10.16
C LYS A 318 -21.21 6.32 9.09
N GLN A 319 -19.88 6.35 9.20
CA GLN A 319 -18.99 5.70 8.25
C GLN A 319 -19.21 4.19 8.22
N ILE A 320 -19.26 3.51 9.37
CA ILE A 320 -19.45 2.05 9.41
C ILE A 320 -20.83 1.67 8.90
N LYS A 321 -21.89 2.40 9.27
CA LYS A 321 -23.25 2.12 8.79
C LYS A 321 -23.39 2.23 7.27
N ALA A 322 -22.66 3.16 6.65
CA ALA A 322 -22.70 3.34 5.20
C ALA A 322 -22.16 2.12 4.43
N ILE A 323 -21.26 1.33 5.04
CA ILE A 323 -20.64 0.12 4.44
C ILE A 323 -20.99 -1.16 5.22
N GLU A 324 -22.03 -1.15 6.03
CA GLU A 324 -22.41 -2.28 6.89
C GLU A 324 -22.63 -3.56 6.06
N ASP A 325 -23.39 -3.48 4.97
CA ASP A 325 -23.67 -4.62 4.10
C ASP A 325 -22.40 -5.20 3.48
N LEU A 326 -21.45 -4.34 3.09
CA LEU A 326 -20.16 -4.75 2.57
C LEU A 326 -19.37 -5.53 3.63
N ILE A 327 -19.26 -5.00 4.85
CA ILE A 327 -18.56 -5.66 5.95
C ILE A 327 -19.22 -7.02 6.23
N LEU A 328 -20.55 -7.06 6.43
CA LEU A 328 -21.29 -8.29 6.74
C LEU A 328 -21.07 -9.39 5.70
N SER A 329 -21.11 -9.01 4.41
CA SER A 329 -20.91 -9.97 3.32
C SER A 329 -19.48 -10.51 3.27
N GLU A 330 -18.48 -9.65 3.52
CA GLU A 330 -17.07 -9.99 3.44
C GLU A 330 -16.61 -10.90 4.58
N VAL A 331 -17.05 -10.60 5.79
CA VAL A 331 -16.67 -11.39 6.97
C VAL A 331 -17.64 -12.53 7.26
N ASN A 332 -18.72 -12.66 6.49
CA ASN A 332 -19.79 -13.65 6.64
C ASN A 332 -20.36 -13.71 8.07
N VAL A 333 -20.87 -12.58 8.52
CA VAL A 333 -21.54 -12.39 9.80
C VAL A 333 -22.94 -11.84 9.55
N LYS A 334 -23.93 -12.18 10.38
CA LYS A 334 -25.34 -11.82 10.15
C LYS A 334 -25.67 -10.38 10.56
N SER A 335 -24.97 -9.82 11.56
CA SER A 335 -25.28 -8.47 12.07
C SER A 335 -24.08 -7.80 12.71
N ILE A 336 -24.11 -6.46 12.75
CA ILE A 336 -23.22 -5.62 13.55
C ILE A 336 -24.03 -5.05 14.72
N GLU A 337 -23.53 -5.20 15.92
CA GLU A 337 -24.06 -4.56 17.12
C GLU A 337 -23.15 -3.37 17.49
N TYR A 338 -23.72 -2.18 17.48
CA TYR A 338 -22.99 -0.95 17.84
C TYR A 338 -23.14 -0.70 19.33
N ILE A 339 -22.02 -0.56 20.05
CA ILE A 339 -22.00 -0.28 21.47
C ILE A 339 -21.64 1.19 21.65
N THR A 340 -22.56 2.00 22.15
CA THR A 340 -22.39 3.45 22.36
C THR A 340 -21.96 3.80 23.78
N ASP A 341 -22.03 2.85 24.71
CA ASP A 341 -21.69 3.06 26.12
C ASP A 341 -20.67 2.02 26.61
N ASP A 342 -19.89 2.40 27.64
CA ASP A 342 -18.92 1.53 28.31
C ASP A 342 -19.64 0.41 29.11
N SER A 343 -20.33 -0.48 28.42
CA SER A 343 -21.14 -1.56 29.03
C SER A 343 -20.31 -2.62 29.78
N GLY A 344 -19.04 -2.35 30.09
CA GLY A 344 -18.17 -3.27 30.83
C GLY A 344 -17.84 -4.57 30.09
N ILE A 345 -18.23 -4.69 28.83
CA ILE A 345 -18.05 -5.88 27.99
C ILE A 345 -16.58 -6.06 27.58
N LEU A 346 -15.79 -4.96 27.56
CA LEU A 346 -14.39 -4.99 27.15
C LEU A 346 -13.48 -4.55 28.30
N VAL A 347 -12.97 -5.49 29.06
CA VAL A 347 -11.91 -5.22 30.02
C VAL A 347 -10.59 -5.14 29.27
N LYS A 348 -10.10 -3.92 29.07
CA LYS A 348 -8.83 -3.65 28.42
C LYS A 348 -7.68 -3.85 29.39
N LYS A 349 -6.58 -4.43 28.91
CA LYS A 349 -5.30 -4.53 29.58
C LYS A 349 -4.26 -3.79 28.77
N ILE A 350 -3.32 -3.17 29.45
CA ILE A 350 -2.27 -2.40 28.84
C ILE A 350 -0.90 -2.98 29.23
N LYS A 351 -0.01 -3.13 28.26
CA LYS A 351 1.35 -3.60 28.47
C LYS A 351 2.35 -2.60 27.89
N PRO A 352 3.49 -2.33 28.57
CA PRO A 352 4.52 -1.46 28.03
C PRO A 352 5.31 -2.13 26.89
N ILE A 353 5.63 -1.37 25.87
CA ILE A 353 6.55 -1.77 24.80
C ILE A 353 7.98 -1.39 25.22
N PHE A 354 8.73 -2.34 25.76
CA PHE A 354 10.08 -2.11 26.29
C PHE A 354 11.06 -1.54 25.26
N LYS A 355 10.89 -1.89 23.99
CA LYS A 355 11.73 -1.40 22.89
C LYS A 355 11.59 0.10 22.66
N SER A 356 10.39 0.65 22.88
CA SER A 356 10.11 2.09 22.73
C SER A 356 10.46 2.86 24.00
N LEU A 357 10.01 2.37 25.17
CA LEU A 357 10.17 3.06 26.45
C LEU A 357 11.58 2.95 27.04
N GLY A 358 12.30 1.84 26.75
CA GLY A 358 13.64 1.59 27.31
C GLY A 358 14.65 2.73 27.01
N PRO A 359 14.80 3.19 25.76
CA PRO A 359 15.67 4.31 25.43
C PRO A 359 15.27 5.63 26.10
N LYS A 360 13.95 5.84 26.35
CA LYS A 360 13.43 7.08 26.94
C LYS A 360 13.63 7.15 28.47
N TYR A 361 13.38 6.02 29.17
CA TYR A 361 13.20 6.03 30.62
C TYR A 361 14.13 5.07 31.39
N GLY A 362 14.98 4.29 30.72
CA GLY A 362 16.13 3.57 31.27
C GLY A 362 15.92 2.94 32.64
N LYS A 363 16.54 3.49 33.68
CA LYS A 363 16.52 2.95 35.05
C LYS A 363 15.13 2.91 35.70
N MET A 364 14.21 3.80 35.28
CA MET A 364 12.85 3.88 35.82
C MET A 364 11.88 2.90 35.14
N MET A 365 12.35 2.20 34.07
CA MET A 365 11.52 1.35 33.23
C MET A 365 10.71 0.30 34.01
N LYS A 366 11.30 -0.32 35.05
CA LYS A 366 10.61 -1.36 35.84
C LYS A 366 9.43 -0.80 36.63
N GLN A 367 9.58 0.41 37.20
CA GLN A 367 8.52 1.06 37.96
C GLN A 367 7.43 1.61 37.02
N LEU A 368 7.84 2.22 35.91
CA LEU A 368 6.95 2.71 34.89
C LEU A 368 6.12 1.58 34.26
N ALA A 369 6.74 0.45 33.98
CA ALA A 369 6.03 -0.74 33.49
C ALA A 369 4.95 -1.22 34.48
N GLY A 370 5.24 -1.22 35.76
CA GLY A 370 4.27 -1.54 36.80
C GLY A 370 3.09 -0.57 36.82
N ALA A 371 3.36 0.72 36.72
CA ALA A 371 2.33 1.77 36.70
C ALA A 371 1.47 1.70 35.41
N ILE A 372 2.08 1.43 34.26
CA ILE A 372 1.35 1.22 33.01
C ILE A 372 0.41 0.00 33.14
N MET A 373 0.89 -1.14 33.63
CA MET A 373 0.07 -2.34 33.79
C MET A 373 -1.04 -2.20 34.84
N ALA A 374 -0.90 -1.26 35.78
CA ALA A 374 -1.88 -0.95 36.82
C ALA A 374 -2.87 0.16 36.43
N MET A 375 -2.77 0.70 35.21
CA MET A 375 -3.66 1.75 34.72
C MET A 375 -5.11 1.24 34.66
N ASP A 376 -6.03 2.06 35.15
CA ASP A 376 -7.46 1.77 35.11
C ASP A 376 -8.07 1.98 33.72
N GLN A 377 -9.33 1.58 33.55
CA GLN A 377 -10.02 1.66 32.26
C GLN A 377 -10.15 3.12 31.77
N ASP A 378 -10.31 4.07 32.68
CA ASP A 378 -10.43 5.50 32.34
C ASP A 378 -9.08 6.06 31.84
N GLY A 379 -7.98 5.67 32.42
CA GLY A 379 -6.63 6.02 31.98
C GLY A 379 -6.31 5.43 30.60
N ILE A 380 -6.68 4.17 30.37
CA ILE A 380 -6.52 3.52 29.07
C ILE A 380 -7.37 4.23 28.00
N LYS A 381 -8.63 4.55 28.31
CA LYS A 381 -9.53 5.29 27.42
C LYS A 381 -9.02 6.70 27.11
N HIS A 382 -8.46 7.40 28.11
CA HIS A 382 -7.84 8.71 27.90
C HIS A 382 -6.67 8.61 26.91
N LEU A 383 -5.79 7.62 27.10
CA LEU A 383 -4.64 7.39 26.23
C LEU A 383 -5.08 7.08 24.78
N GLU A 384 -6.11 6.25 24.59
CA GLU A 384 -6.67 5.94 23.26
C GLU A 384 -7.29 7.18 22.58
N THR A 385 -8.00 8.01 23.36
CA THR A 385 -8.72 9.16 22.81
C THR A 385 -7.81 10.35 22.52
N LYS A 386 -6.83 10.60 23.40
CA LYS A 386 -5.93 11.76 23.31
C LYS A 386 -4.58 11.45 22.66
N GLY A 387 -4.26 10.16 22.51
CA GLY A 387 -2.98 9.69 21.95
C GLY A 387 -1.80 9.78 22.91
N ASN A 388 -1.97 10.42 24.07
CA ASN A 388 -0.95 10.55 25.11
C ASN A 388 -1.55 10.47 26.51
N TYR A 389 -0.72 10.08 27.49
CA TYR A 389 -1.09 10.04 28.91
C TYR A 389 0.14 10.31 29.77
N THR A 390 -0.02 11.12 30.82
CA THR A 390 1.06 11.46 31.76
C THR A 390 0.92 10.65 33.04
N ILE A 391 1.85 9.77 33.32
CA ILE A 391 1.94 8.99 34.58
C ILE A 391 2.78 9.77 35.56
N LYS A 392 2.25 10.05 36.75
CA LYS A 392 2.99 10.70 37.85
C LYS A 392 3.46 9.68 38.84
N MET A 393 4.76 9.62 39.09
CA MET A 393 5.40 8.73 40.07
C MET A 393 6.57 9.46 40.75
N ASN A 394 6.68 9.37 42.10
CA ASN A 394 7.82 9.90 42.85
C ASN A 394 8.18 11.36 42.51
N ASP A 395 7.18 12.25 42.38
CA ASP A 395 7.31 13.65 41.97
C ASP A 395 7.86 13.88 40.54
N GLU A 396 8.00 12.82 39.73
CA GLU A 396 8.33 12.90 38.32
C GLU A 396 7.12 12.56 37.43
N SER A 397 7.11 13.17 36.24
CA SER A 397 6.06 12.96 35.25
C SER A 397 6.61 12.23 34.04
N PHE A 398 5.92 11.19 33.59
CA PHE A 398 6.32 10.32 32.47
C PHE A 398 5.23 10.38 31.40
N ASP A 399 5.55 10.92 30.23
CA ASP A 399 4.62 11.00 29.11
C ASP A 399 4.74 9.74 28.26
N ILE A 400 3.63 9.03 28.10
CA ILE A 400 3.50 7.84 27.26
C ILE A 400 2.55 8.13 26.11
N THR A 401 2.80 7.48 24.99
CA THR A 401 1.98 7.55 23.78
C THR A 401 1.45 6.16 23.39
N LEU A 402 0.50 6.10 22.47
CA LEU A 402 0.00 4.82 21.94
C LEU A 402 1.12 3.92 21.37
N ASN A 403 2.20 4.52 20.84
CA ASN A 403 3.35 3.76 20.33
C ASN A 403 4.23 3.14 21.43
N ASP A 404 4.02 3.53 22.67
CA ASP A 404 4.80 3.09 23.82
C ASP A 404 4.15 1.91 24.56
N VAL A 405 2.92 1.54 24.18
CA VAL A 405 2.11 0.54 24.87
C VAL A 405 1.38 -0.38 23.89
N GLU A 406 1.09 -1.58 24.34
CA GLU A 406 0.23 -2.54 23.67
C GLU A 406 -1.07 -2.68 24.49
N ILE A 407 -2.21 -2.32 23.91
CA ILE A 407 -3.52 -2.47 24.55
C ILE A 407 -4.13 -3.76 24.05
N THR A 408 -4.50 -4.64 25.00
CA THR A 408 -5.10 -5.95 24.73
C THR A 408 -6.39 -6.08 25.55
N THR A 409 -7.27 -7.00 25.14
CA THR A 409 -8.47 -7.34 25.89
C THR A 409 -8.37 -8.79 26.37
N ASP A 410 -9.00 -9.10 27.50
CA ASP A 410 -9.22 -10.50 27.86
C ASP A 410 -10.28 -11.12 26.95
N ASP A 411 -10.06 -12.37 26.57
CA ASP A 411 -11.07 -13.14 25.84
C ASP A 411 -12.25 -13.40 26.81
N ILE A 412 -13.40 -12.84 26.47
CA ILE A 412 -14.65 -13.12 27.18
C ILE A 412 -15.18 -14.46 26.65
N PRO A 413 -15.68 -15.37 27.51
CA PRO A 413 -16.24 -16.63 27.03
C PRO A 413 -17.26 -16.41 25.91
N GLY A 414 -17.04 -17.06 24.76
CA GLY A 414 -17.89 -16.91 23.56
C GLY A 414 -17.51 -15.74 22.62
N TRP A 415 -16.51 -14.93 22.98
CA TRP A 415 -16.07 -13.79 22.18
C TRP A 415 -14.57 -13.80 21.94
N SER A 416 -14.16 -13.34 20.77
CA SER A 416 -12.76 -13.05 20.48
C SER A 416 -12.62 -11.61 20.04
N VAL A 417 -11.64 -10.88 20.57
CA VAL A 417 -11.52 -9.44 20.43
C VAL A 417 -10.21 -9.07 19.73
N ALA A 418 -10.26 -8.07 18.87
CA ALA A 418 -9.10 -7.42 18.25
C ALA A 418 -9.22 -5.90 18.40
N ILE A 419 -8.07 -5.24 18.49
CA ILE A 419 -7.94 -3.78 18.56
C ILE A 419 -6.92 -3.35 17.52
N ASP A 420 -7.25 -2.33 16.73
CA ASP A 420 -6.34 -1.68 15.81
C ASP A 420 -6.58 -0.17 15.83
N GLY A 421 -5.68 0.57 16.45
CA GLY A 421 -5.83 2.01 16.70
C GLY A 421 -7.09 2.32 17.50
N GLN A 422 -8.00 3.08 16.91
CA GLN A 422 -9.27 3.48 17.55
C GLN A 422 -10.42 2.48 17.28
N ILE A 423 -10.19 1.46 16.45
CA ILE A 423 -11.22 0.47 16.11
C ILE A 423 -11.05 -0.76 17.00
N THR A 424 -12.10 -1.15 17.66
CA THR A 424 -12.19 -2.41 18.40
C THR A 424 -13.29 -3.26 17.78
N VAL A 425 -13.04 -4.54 17.58
CA VAL A 425 -14.02 -5.50 17.06
C VAL A 425 -14.05 -6.72 17.96
N ALA A 426 -15.23 -7.07 18.46
CA ALA A 426 -15.47 -8.33 19.16
C ALA A 426 -16.30 -9.25 18.25
N LEU A 427 -15.81 -10.46 18.01
CA LEU A 427 -16.46 -11.49 17.19
C LEU A 427 -17.12 -12.52 18.09
N ASP A 428 -18.43 -12.72 17.93
CA ASP A 428 -19.14 -13.85 18.54
C ASP A 428 -18.70 -15.15 17.85
N ILE A 429 -18.02 -16.02 18.60
CA ILE A 429 -17.49 -17.29 18.11
C ILE A 429 -18.41 -18.47 18.38
N THR A 430 -19.60 -18.21 18.92
CA THR A 430 -20.60 -19.25 19.20
C THR A 430 -21.25 -19.71 17.89
N VAL A 431 -21.19 -20.99 17.61
CA VAL A 431 -21.79 -21.60 16.42
C VAL A 431 -23.04 -22.36 16.86
N THR A 432 -24.23 -21.80 16.58
CA THR A 432 -25.50 -22.49 16.79
C THR A 432 -25.69 -23.61 15.76
N ASP A 433 -26.63 -24.51 16.01
CA ASP A 433 -26.92 -25.63 15.08
C ASP A 433 -27.38 -25.11 13.72
N GLU A 434 -28.20 -24.04 13.67
CA GLU A 434 -28.64 -23.38 12.43
C GLU A 434 -27.45 -22.81 11.63
N LEU A 435 -26.54 -22.12 12.30
CA LEU A 435 -25.34 -21.58 11.65
C LEU A 435 -24.40 -22.69 11.16
N ARG A 436 -24.36 -23.81 11.88
CA ARG A 436 -23.57 -24.99 11.48
C ARG A 436 -24.14 -25.63 10.22
N GLU A 437 -25.46 -25.80 10.15
CA GLU A 437 -26.15 -26.35 8.98
C GLU A 437 -25.97 -25.46 7.75
N GLU A 438 -26.12 -24.13 7.90
CA GLU A 438 -25.82 -23.17 6.83
C GLU A 438 -24.36 -23.26 6.37
N GLY A 439 -23.41 -23.38 7.31
CA GLY A 439 -21.99 -23.54 7.00
C GLY A 439 -21.70 -24.82 6.22
N LEU A 440 -22.34 -25.94 6.59
CA LEU A 440 -22.25 -27.22 5.88
C LEU A 440 -22.82 -27.11 4.45
N ALA A 441 -23.98 -26.46 4.30
CA ALA A 441 -24.58 -26.25 2.98
C ALA A 441 -23.66 -25.44 2.06
N ARG A 442 -23.06 -24.37 2.56
CA ARG A 442 -22.09 -23.55 1.81
C ARG A 442 -20.82 -24.32 1.44
N GLU A 443 -20.30 -25.15 2.35
CA GLU A 443 -19.15 -26.02 2.06
C GLU A 443 -19.48 -27.07 0.99
N PHE A 444 -20.69 -27.63 1.03
CA PHE A 444 -21.19 -28.60 0.05
C PHE A 444 -21.30 -27.97 -1.35
N VAL A 445 -21.91 -26.79 -1.46
CA VAL A 445 -21.99 -26.02 -2.72
C VAL A 445 -20.60 -25.76 -3.29
N ASN A 446 -19.65 -25.33 -2.44
CA ASN A 446 -18.28 -25.07 -2.89
C ASN A 446 -17.58 -26.35 -3.40
N ARG A 447 -17.78 -27.48 -2.75
CA ARG A 447 -17.21 -28.77 -3.23
C ARG A 447 -17.78 -29.17 -4.58
N ILE A 448 -19.09 -29.01 -4.77
CA ILE A 448 -19.73 -29.30 -6.07
C ILE A 448 -19.17 -28.36 -7.16
N GLN A 449 -19.00 -27.07 -6.86
CA GLN A 449 -18.45 -26.10 -7.82
C GLN A 449 -17.00 -26.42 -8.22
N ASN A 450 -16.20 -26.97 -7.29
CA ASN A 450 -14.82 -27.37 -7.56
C ASN A 450 -14.71 -28.71 -8.34
N LEU A 451 -15.80 -29.48 -8.47
CA LEU A 451 -15.85 -30.69 -9.27
C LEU A 451 -16.28 -30.42 -10.73
N ARG A 452 -16.69 -29.21 -11.03
CA ARG A 452 -16.98 -28.73 -12.39
C ARG A 452 -15.74 -28.16 -13.05
#